data_5567dedcd5c9157465a9164f449279fe
#
_entry.id   5567dedcd5c9157465a9164f449279fe
#
_cell.length_a   1.000
_cell.length_b   1.000
_cell.length_c   1.000
_cell.angle_alpha   90.00
_cell.angle_beta   90.00
_cell.angle_gamma   90.00
#
_symmetry.space_group_name_H-M   'P 1'
#
loop_
_entity.id
_entity.type
_entity.pdbx_description
1 polymer ?
#
loop_
_entity_poly.entity_id
_entity_poly.type
_entity_poly.pdbx_seq_one_letter_code
_entity_poly.pdbx_strand_id
1 'polypeptide(L)'
;LKKEGTPGRQKITQYTRYGTVILALLQGYGISVGLESAGKIVTDPGLFFRLSTTITLTGGTVFLMWLGEQVTSRGIGNGISLIIFSGIVAEIPSALINTLTLGRQGTISTITLVLLLLLIVAVVVFIVFMERAQRRLIVQYPKRQVGNKMYSGDSTHLPLKLNTAGVIPAIFASSILLLPITIANFNLSAEQSWLTDIAAYLGRGQPAYMLLYASAIIFFAFFYTSIVFNPTETADNLKRQGGFIPGIRPGEKTAEYIDFVLSRITTIGASYLAFVCILPEILISQYSIPFYLGGTSLLIVVVVGMDTIGQVQSHLFAYQYEALIKKSKLRGNRR
;
A
#
# COMPACT_ATOMS: atom_id res chain seq x y z
N LEU A 1 2.18 -19.21 -15.26
CA LEU A 1 1.28 -19.35 -14.11
C LEU A 1 0.08 -18.37 -14.18
N LYS A 2 0.28 -17.06 -14.42
CA LYS A 2 -0.84 -16.10 -14.56
C LYS A 2 -1.79 -16.42 -15.71
N LYS A 3 -1.31 -17.01 -16.82
CA LYS A 3 -2.08 -17.39 -18.00
C LYS A 3 -2.84 -18.73 -17.85
N GLU A 4 -2.55 -19.51 -16.80
CA GLU A 4 -3.15 -20.82 -16.55
C GLU A 4 -4.52 -20.75 -15.80
N GLY A 5 -5.04 -19.54 -15.54
CA GLY A 5 -6.33 -19.34 -14.89
C GLY A 5 -6.31 -19.64 -13.37
N THR A 6 -7.37 -20.28 -12.87
CA THR A 6 -7.56 -20.57 -11.44
C THR A 6 -6.46 -21.44 -10.81
N PRO A 7 -5.97 -22.54 -11.45
CA PRO A 7 -4.91 -23.37 -10.88
C PRO A 7 -3.57 -22.62 -10.79
N GLY A 8 -3.26 -21.74 -11.75
CA GLY A 8 -2.06 -20.92 -11.71
C GLY A 8 -2.08 -19.91 -10.55
N ARG A 9 -3.22 -19.31 -10.27
CA ARG A 9 -3.39 -18.41 -9.12
C ARG A 9 -3.20 -19.12 -7.79
N GLN A 10 -3.72 -20.33 -7.64
CA GLN A 10 -3.53 -21.13 -6.42
C GLN A 10 -2.05 -21.45 -6.17
N LYS A 11 -1.29 -21.84 -7.21
CA LYS A 11 0.15 -22.06 -7.09
C LYS A 11 0.92 -20.80 -6.69
N ILE A 12 0.57 -19.65 -7.26
CA ILE A 12 1.19 -18.37 -6.88
C ILE A 12 0.94 -18.10 -5.39
N THR A 13 -0.29 -18.27 -4.91
CA THR A 13 -0.62 -18.07 -3.49
C THR A 13 0.17 -19.02 -2.59
N GLN A 14 0.34 -20.29 -2.98
CA GLN A 14 1.15 -21.25 -2.22
C GLN A 14 2.62 -20.83 -2.14
N TYR A 15 3.23 -20.42 -3.27
CA TYR A 15 4.62 -19.94 -3.28
C TYR A 15 4.78 -18.67 -2.43
N THR A 16 3.80 -17.78 -2.47
CA THR A 16 3.81 -16.60 -1.61
C THR A 16 3.80 -16.97 -0.14
N ARG A 17 2.97 -17.93 0.28
CA ARG A 17 2.94 -18.43 1.67
C ARG A 17 4.28 -19.03 2.10
N TYR A 18 4.89 -19.87 1.28
CA TYR A 18 6.22 -20.43 1.59
C TYR A 18 7.29 -19.35 1.69
N GLY A 19 7.30 -18.41 0.74
CA GLY A 19 8.21 -17.27 0.79
C GLY A 19 8.04 -16.43 2.05
N THR A 20 6.80 -16.18 2.47
CA THR A 20 6.51 -15.43 3.70
C THR A 20 7.04 -16.16 4.94
N VAL A 21 6.88 -17.48 5.02
CA VAL A 21 7.40 -18.28 6.16
C VAL A 21 8.93 -18.21 6.23
N ILE A 22 9.61 -18.35 5.09
CA ILE A 22 11.08 -18.24 5.03
C ILE A 22 11.56 -16.86 5.47
N LEU A 23 10.93 -15.80 4.95
CA LEU A 23 11.26 -14.42 5.34
C LEU A 23 10.97 -14.16 6.82
N ALA A 24 9.85 -14.66 7.34
CA ALA A 24 9.50 -14.52 8.76
C ALA A 24 10.50 -15.24 9.68
N LEU A 25 11.00 -16.42 9.29
CA LEU A 25 12.06 -17.12 10.02
C LEU A 25 13.35 -16.31 10.03
N LEU A 26 13.79 -15.79 8.88
CA LEU A 26 15.01 -14.99 8.79
C LEU A 26 14.91 -13.70 9.62
N GLN A 27 13.81 -12.94 9.46
CA GLN A 27 13.59 -11.72 10.22
C GLN A 27 13.39 -11.99 11.72
N GLY A 28 12.64 -13.03 12.09
CA GLY A 28 12.41 -13.42 13.47
C GLY A 28 13.71 -13.78 14.19
N TYR A 29 14.61 -14.50 13.51
CA TYR A 29 15.94 -14.78 14.04
C TYR A 29 16.78 -13.50 14.19
N GLY A 30 16.77 -12.60 13.19
CA GLY A 30 17.47 -11.33 13.28
C GLY A 30 16.98 -10.43 14.43
N ILE A 31 15.66 -10.37 14.63
CA ILE A 31 15.08 -9.64 15.75
C ILE A 31 15.50 -10.28 17.10
N SER A 32 15.52 -11.60 17.20
CA SER A 32 15.94 -12.28 18.43
C SER A 32 17.38 -11.99 18.81
N VAL A 33 18.30 -11.99 17.83
CA VAL A 33 19.71 -11.62 18.03
C VAL A 33 19.84 -10.14 18.40
N GLY A 34 19.08 -9.25 17.72
CA GLY A 34 19.06 -7.83 18.05
C GLY A 34 18.56 -7.53 19.48
N LEU A 35 17.53 -8.22 19.94
CA LEU A 35 17.04 -8.10 21.32
C LEU A 35 18.06 -8.59 22.35
N GLU A 36 18.77 -9.66 22.06
CA GLU A 36 19.83 -10.19 22.92
C GLU A 36 21.02 -9.23 23.03
N SER A 37 21.40 -8.59 21.92
CA SER A 37 22.50 -7.61 21.89
C SER A 37 22.17 -6.31 22.64
N ALA A 38 20.89 -5.96 22.79
CA ALA A 38 20.46 -4.80 23.57
C ALA A 38 20.68 -4.93 25.10
N GLY A 39 21.14 -6.07 25.58
CA GLY A 39 21.85 -6.30 26.86
C GLY A 39 21.04 -6.15 28.16
N LYS A 40 19.77 -5.67 28.12
CA LYS A 40 18.95 -5.46 29.32
C LYS A 40 17.50 -5.96 29.23
N ILE A 41 17.13 -6.48 28.06
CA ILE A 41 15.73 -6.84 27.76
C ILE A 41 15.51 -8.34 27.96
N VAL A 42 16.53 -9.15 27.71
CA VAL A 42 16.46 -10.60 27.77
C VAL A 42 17.05 -11.09 29.09
N THR A 43 16.25 -11.82 29.85
CA THR A 43 16.64 -12.37 31.17
C THR A 43 17.67 -13.48 31.02
N ASP A 44 17.43 -14.42 30.10
CA ASP A 44 18.29 -15.57 29.80
C ASP A 44 18.70 -15.58 28.33
N PRO A 45 19.83 -14.93 27.96
CA PRO A 45 20.33 -14.96 26.58
C PRO A 45 20.84 -16.36 26.22
N GLY A 46 20.52 -16.84 25.02
CA GLY A 46 20.98 -18.13 24.55
C GLY A 46 20.18 -18.69 23.37
N LEU A 47 20.63 -19.86 22.90
CA LEU A 47 20.03 -20.52 21.73
C LEU A 47 18.56 -20.85 21.94
N PHE A 48 18.14 -21.15 23.15
CA PHE A 48 16.74 -21.41 23.49
C PHE A 48 15.87 -20.16 23.29
N PHE A 49 16.33 -19.01 23.76
CA PHE A 49 15.63 -17.72 23.55
C PHE A 49 15.50 -17.41 22.05
N ARG A 50 16.59 -17.53 21.29
CA ARG A 50 16.58 -17.26 19.84
C ARG A 50 15.60 -18.15 19.11
N LEU A 51 15.61 -19.45 19.36
CA LEU A 51 14.71 -20.40 18.72
C LEU A 51 13.24 -20.17 19.11
N SER A 52 12.96 -20.02 20.42
CA SER A 52 11.59 -19.80 20.89
C SER A 52 11.00 -18.50 20.34
N THR A 53 11.76 -17.42 20.35
CA THR A 53 11.34 -16.12 19.79
C THR A 53 11.10 -16.21 18.29
N THR A 54 12.02 -16.85 17.55
CA THR A 54 11.86 -17.02 16.10
C THR A 54 10.62 -17.83 15.76
N ILE A 55 10.38 -18.93 16.44
CA ILE A 55 9.20 -19.79 16.22
C ILE A 55 7.92 -19.03 16.57
N THR A 56 7.91 -18.31 17.68
CA THR A 56 6.74 -17.54 18.13
C THR A 56 6.40 -16.43 17.15
N LEU A 57 7.38 -15.64 16.69
CA LEU A 57 7.18 -14.58 15.72
C LEU A 57 6.72 -15.12 14.36
N THR A 58 7.31 -16.23 13.92
CA THR A 58 6.90 -16.89 12.67
C THR A 58 5.49 -17.45 12.77
N GLY A 59 5.16 -18.11 13.90
CA GLY A 59 3.81 -18.61 14.15
C GLY A 59 2.76 -17.50 14.18
N GLY A 60 3.07 -16.36 14.83
CA GLY A 60 2.23 -15.16 14.81
C GLY A 60 2.03 -14.59 13.41
N THR A 61 3.09 -14.53 12.61
CA THR A 61 3.02 -14.05 11.20
C THR A 61 2.14 -14.96 10.35
N VAL A 62 2.31 -16.29 10.47
CA VAL A 62 1.48 -17.27 9.74
C VAL A 62 0.01 -17.19 10.16
N PHE A 63 -0.25 -17.01 11.45
CA PHE A 63 -1.60 -16.82 11.95
C PHE A 63 -2.25 -15.55 11.41
N LEU A 64 -1.54 -14.41 11.41
CA LEU A 64 -2.03 -13.16 10.85
C LEU A 64 -2.26 -13.26 9.34
N MET A 65 -1.40 -13.96 8.61
CA MET A 65 -1.58 -14.23 7.18
C MET A 65 -2.86 -15.02 6.92
N TRP A 66 -3.08 -16.10 7.67
CA TRP A 66 -4.31 -16.89 7.58
C TRP A 66 -5.55 -16.06 7.93
N LEU A 67 -5.49 -15.25 8.99
CA LEU A 67 -6.58 -14.36 9.37
C LEU A 67 -6.89 -13.34 8.27
N GLY A 68 -5.87 -12.73 7.67
CA GLY A 68 -6.02 -11.80 6.54
C GLY A 68 -6.67 -12.44 5.31
N GLU A 69 -6.33 -13.70 5.02
CA GLU A 69 -6.99 -14.46 3.95
C GLU A 69 -8.47 -14.76 4.28
N GLN A 70 -8.80 -15.08 5.53
CA GLN A 70 -10.19 -15.27 5.95
C GLN A 70 -11.01 -13.98 5.83
N VAL A 71 -10.45 -12.84 6.25
CA VAL A 71 -11.09 -11.54 6.11
C VAL A 71 -11.30 -11.20 4.62
N THR A 72 -10.32 -11.46 3.77
CA THR A 72 -10.43 -11.21 2.32
C THR A 72 -11.48 -12.11 1.64
N SER A 73 -11.57 -13.37 2.05
CA SER A 73 -12.47 -14.35 1.40
C SER A 73 -13.93 -14.23 1.85
N ARG A 74 -14.17 -13.80 3.08
CA ARG A 74 -15.51 -13.76 3.70
C ARG A 74 -15.97 -12.36 4.09
N GLY A 75 -15.07 -11.38 4.07
CA GLY A 75 -15.33 -9.99 4.47
C GLY A 75 -15.32 -9.01 3.30
N ILE A 76 -15.07 -7.75 3.62
CA ILE A 76 -15.00 -6.63 2.68
C ILE A 76 -13.54 -6.16 2.68
N GLY A 77 -12.98 -5.96 1.49
CA GLY A 77 -11.64 -5.40 1.34
C GLY A 77 -10.51 -6.41 1.32
N ASN A 78 -9.29 -5.87 1.36
CA ASN A 78 -8.08 -6.66 1.50
C ASN A 78 -7.79 -6.88 2.99
N GLY A 79 -7.96 -8.11 3.48
CA GLY A 79 -7.81 -8.44 4.89
C GLY A 79 -6.42 -8.15 5.45
N ILE A 80 -5.35 -8.34 4.67
CA ILE A 80 -3.98 -8.03 5.11
C ILE A 80 -3.82 -6.52 5.31
N SER A 81 -4.32 -5.71 4.38
CA SER A 81 -4.30 -4.25 4.51
C SER A 81 -5.09 -3.76 5.72
N LEU A 82 -6.24 -4.39 6.02
CA LEU A 82 -7.06 -4.08 7.19
C LEU A 82 -6.35 -4.45 8.51
N ILE A 83 -5.62 -5.55 8.56
CA ILE A 83 -4.83 -5.93 9.75
C ILE A 83 -3.73 -4.90 9.99
N ILE A 84 -2.98 -4.51 8.94
CA ILE A 84 -1.94 -3.47 9.06
C ILE A 84 -2.57 -2.14 9.51
N PHE A 85 -3.68 -1.75 8.90
CA PHE A 85 -4.44 -0.56 9.27
C PHE A 85 -4.87 -0.58 10.74
N SER A 86 -5.42 -1.70 11.23
CA SER A 86 -5.87 -1.81 12.63
C SER A 86 -4.70 -1.68 13.62
N GLY A 87 -3.54 -2.26 13.30
CA GLY A 87 -2.32 -2.12 14.11
C GLY A 87 -1.87 -0.67 14.23
N ILE A 88 -1.86 0.06 13.10
CA ILE A 88 -1.46 1.47 13.10
C ILE A 88 -2.48 2.33 13.86
N VAL A 89 -3.78 2.11 13.63
CA VAL A 89 -4.85 2.88 14.32
C VAL A 89 -4.83 2.64 15.83
N ALA A 90 -4.49 1.43 16.28
CA ALA A 90 -4.37 1.12 17.70
C ALA A 90 -3.27 1.92 18.41
N GLU A 91 -2.23 2.34 17.69
CA GLU A 91 -1.13 3.15 18.25
C GLU A 91 -1.43 4.67 18.24
N ILE A 92 -2.40 5.16 17.46
CA ILE A 92 -2.71 6.59 17.35
C ILE A 92 -3.06 7.22 18.71
N PRO A 93 -3.93 6.63 19.57
CA PRO A 93 -4.28 7.25 20.85
C PRO A 93 -3.06 7.45 21.77
N SER A 94 -2.19 6.44 21.86
CA SER A 94 -0.98 6.50 22.67
C SER A 94 0.01 7.54 22.14
N ALA A 95 0.17 7.62 20.83
CA ALA A 95 1.01 8.63 20.18
C ALA A 95 0.53 10.07 20.44
N LEU A 96 -0.79 10.29 20.37
CA LEU A 96 -1.40 11.58 20.69
C LEU A 96 -1.19 11.97 22.16
N ILE A 97 -1.44 11.03 23.09
CA ILE A 97 -1.22 11.29 24.52
C ILE A 97 0.25 11.64 24.79
N ASN A 98 1.19 10.90 24.24
CA ASN A 98 2.61 11.14 24.39
C ASN A 98 3.00 12.52 23.83
N THR A 99 2.50 12.91 22.67
CA THR A 99 2.77 14.22 22.08
C THR A 99 2.21 15.36 22.93
N LEU A 100 1.00 15.20 23.47
CA LEU A 100 0.38 16.18 24.37
C LEU A 100 1.13 16.29 25.71
N THR A 101 1.61 15.18 26.26
CA THR A 101 2.40 15.19 27.50
C THR A 101 3.74 15.90 27.33
N LEU A 102 4.43 15.72 26.19
CA LEU A 102 5.65 16.45 25.85
C LEU A 102 5.40 17.96 25.71
N GLY A 103 4.25 18.36 25.15
CA GLY A 103 3.82 19.75 25.13
C GLY A 103 3.57 20.32 26.51
N ARG A 104 2.96 19.54 27.43
CA ARG A 104 2.73 19.94 28.83
C ARG A 104 4.03 20.05 29.65
N GLN A 105 5.03 19.23 29.36
CA GLN A 105 6.34 19.25 30.01
C GLN A 105 7.22 20.38 29.48
N GLY A 106 6.79 21.18 28.52
CA GLY A 106 7.53 22.30 27.97
C GLY A 106 8.68 21.92 27.03
N THR A 107 8.85 20.61 26.71
CA THR A 107 9.87 20.15 25.76
C THR A 107 9.54 20.57 24.33
N ILE A 108 8.26 20.73 24.02
CA ILE A 108 7.78 21.22 22.73
C ILE A 108 6.94 22.48 22.97
N SER A 109 7.24 23.55 22.22
CA SER A 109 6.45 24.78 22.29
C SER A 109 4.99 24.51 21.88
N THR A 110 4.04 25.15 22.55
CA THR A 110 2.61 25.05 22.21
C THR A 110 2.34 25.44 20.75
N ILE A 111 3.08 26.42 20.24
CA ILE A 111 2.98 26.84 18.82
C ILE A 111 3.41 25.72 17.89
N THR A 112 4.51 25.04 18.20
CA THR A 112 4.99 23.88 17.40
C THR A 112 4.00 22.73 17.42
N LEU A 113 3.34 22.49 18.54
CA LEU A 113 2.31 21.46 18.67
C LEU A 113 1.09 21.76 17.79
N VAL A 114 0.61 23.01 17.79
CA VAL A 114 -0.51 23.44 16.93
C VAL A 114 -0.12 23.35 15.45
N LEU A 115 1.08 23.80 15.08
CA LEU A 115 1.61 23.68 13.73
C LEU A 115 1.70 22.22 13.27
N LEU A 116 2.14 21.33 14.14
CA LEU A 116 2.24 19.91 13.86
C LEU A 116 0.85 19.29 13.58
N LEU A 117 -0.14 19.58 14.39
CA LEU A 117 -1.52 19.12 14.18
C LEU A 117 -2.09 19.64 12.85
N LEU A 118 -1.85 20.91 12.54
CA LEU A 118 -2.28 21.51 11.28
C LEU A 118 -1.58 20.86 10.09
N LEU A 119 -0.28 20.56 10.22
CA LEU A 119 0.47 19.85 9.19
C LEU A 119 -0.08 18.43 8.94
N ILE A 120 -0.41 17.67 10.00
CA ILE A 120 -1.01 16.34 9.85
C ILE A 120 -2.31 16.43 9.05
N VAL A 121 -3.19 17.36 9.41
CA VAL A 121 -4.45 17.57 8.70
C VAL A 121 -4.19 17.95 7.25
N ALA A 122 -3.24 18.85 6.97
CA ALA A 122 -2.88 19.26 5.61
C ALA A 122 -2.35 18.06 4.79
N VAL A 123 -1.50 17.22 5.38
CA VAL A 123 -0.98 16.02 4.72
C VAL A 123 -2.09 15.02 4.44
N VAL A 124 -3.02 14.79 5.38
CA VAL A 124 -4.17 13.90 5.16
C VAL A 124 -5.04 14.41 4.00
N VAL A 125 -5.35 15.70 3.97
CA VAL A 125 -6.13 16.32 2.88
C VAL A 125 -5.40 16.17 1.55
N PHE A 126 -4.08 16.38 1.53
CA PHE A 126 -3.25 16.21 0.35
C PHE A 126 -3.25 14.74 -0.15
N ILE A 127 -3.12 13.78 0.75
CA ILE A 127 -3.19 12.34 0.41
C ILE A 127 -4.55 12.02 -0.22
N VAL A 128 -5.65 12.44 0.43
CA VAL A 128 -7.01 12.18 -0.09
C VAL A 128 -7.20 12.80 -1.47
N PHE A 129 -6.70 14.02 -1.68
CA PHE A 129 -6.75 14.68 -2.99
C PHE A 129 -6.01 13.89 -4.06
N MET A 130 -4.77 13.48 -3.79
CA MET A 130 -3.93 12.74 -4.75
C MET A 130 -4.48 11.34 -5.05
N GLU A 131 -4.99 10.63 -4.06
CA GLU A 131 -5.56 9.29 -4.23
C GLU A 131 -6.89 9.30 -5.00
N ARG A 132 -7.67 10.37 -4.90
CA ARG A 132 -8.90 10.55 -5.67
C ARG A 132 -8.64 11.09 -7.08
N ALA A 133 -7.46 11.63 -7.33
CA ALA A 133 -7.11 12.19 -8.62
C ALA A 133 -6.96 11.10 -9.68
N GLN A 134 -7.65 11.28 -10.81
CA GLN A 134 -7.63 10.32 -11.93
C GLN A 134 -7.59 11.04 -13.26
N ARG A 135 -6.84 10.49 -14.20
CA ARG A 135 -6.88 10.89 -15.60
C ARG A 135 -7.98 10.14 -16.31
N ARG A 136 -8.96 10.82 -16.86
CA ARG A 136 -10.06 10.23 -17.63
C ARG A 136 -9.73 10.25 -19.11
N LEU A 137 -9.53 9.08 -19.72
CA LEU A 137 -9.37 8.95 -21.17
C LEU A 137 -10.74 8.74 -21.80
N ILE A 138 -11.06 9.54 -22.80
CA ILE A 138 -12.35 9.46 -23.52
C ILE A 138 -12.31 8.21 -24.42
N VAL A 139 -13.29 7.33 -24.26
CA VAL A 139 -13.52 6.16 -25.10
C VAL A 139 -14.86 6.34 -25.80
N GLN A 140 -14.86 6.26 -27.11
CA GLN A 140 -16.08 6.35 -27.92
C GLN A 140 -16.47 4.96 -28.44
N TYR A 141 -17.76 4.67 -28.43
CA TYR A 141 -18.33 3.48 -29.03
C TYR A 141 -19.08 3.86 -30.31
N PRO A 142 -18.95 3.08 -31.41
CA PRO A 142 -19.63 3.36 -32.65
C PRO A 142 -21.15 3.27 -32.46
N LYS A 143 -21.87 4.07 -33.20
CA LYS A 143 -23.33 4.00 -33.28
C LYS A 143 -23.74 2.64 -33.78
N ARG A 144 -24.66 1.96 -33.07
CA ARG A 144 -25.23 0.69 -33.51
C ARG A 144 -26.65 0.92 -34.04
N GLN A 145 -26.92 0.42 -35.24
CA GLN A 145 -28.26 0.35 -35.78
C GLN A 145 -28.83 -1.05 -35.50
N VAL A 146 -29.94 -1.08 -34.78
CA VAL A 146 -30.69 -2.33 -34.52
C VAL A 146 -32.08 -2.15 -35.13
N GLY A 147 -32.29 -2.76 -36.30
CA GLY A 147 -33.50 -2.52 -37.10
C GLY A 147 -33.60 -1.07 -37.58
N ASN A 148 -34.79 -0.44 -37.40
CA ASN A 148 -35.03 0.94 -37.81
C ASN A 148 -34.65 2.00 -36.74
N LYS A 149 -34.09 1.59 -35.59
CA LYS A 149 -33.70 2.49 -34.52
C LYS A 149 -32.17 2.67 -34.47
N MET A 150 -31.73 3.92 -34.59
CA MET A 150 -30.33 4.31 -34.37
C MET A 150 -30.09 4.57 -32.89
N TYR A 151 -29.24 3.76 -32.26
CA TYR A 151 -28.75 4.03 -30.92
C TYR A 151 -27.54 4.95 -31.02
N SER A 152 -27.62 6.10 -30.32
CA SER A 152 -26.49 7.04 -30.23
C SER A 152 -25.28 6.34 -29.61
N GLY A 153 -24.11 6.51 -30.21
CA GLY A 153 -22.88 6.00 -29.62
C GLY A 153 -22.64 6.67 -28.27
N ASP A 154 -22.50 5.88 -27.21
CA ASP A 154 -22.16 6.37 -25.90
C ASP A 154 -20.65 6.67 -25.80
N SER A 155 -20.32 7.82 -25.23
CA SER A 155 -18.95 8.14 -24.86
C SER A 155 -18.75 7.83 -23.37
N THR A 156 -17.85 6.91 -23.07
CA THR A 156 -17.46 6.58 -21.71
C THR A 156 -16.03 7.05 -21.45
N HIS A 157 -15.62 7.02 -20.20
CA HIS A 157 -14.28 7.42 -19.81
C HIS A 157 -13.57 6.24 -19.16
N LEU A 158 -12.33 5.96 -19.58
CA LEU A 158 -11.43 5.03 -18.91
C LEU A 158 -10.70 5.81 -17.81
N PRO A 159 -11.01 5.58 -16.52
CA PRO A 159 -10.34 6.25 -15.41
C PRO A 159 -8.98 5.59 -15.15
N LEU A 160 -7.90 6.37 -15.22
CA LEU A 160 -6.57 5.97 -14.78
C LEU A 160 -6.25 6.73 -13.50
N LYS A 161 -6.13 6.04 -12.37
CA LYS A 161 -5.73 6.64 -11.09
C LYS A 161 -4.32 7.20 -11.18
N LEU A 162 -4.03 8.36 -10.57
CA LEU A 162 -2.67 8.90 -10.49
C LEU A 162 -1.74 7.96 -9.74
N ASN A 163 -2.24 7.37 -8.66
CA ASN A 163 -1.53 6.34 -7.91
C ASN A 163 -2.17 4.98 -8.19
N THR A 164 -1.78 4.35 -9.30
CA THR A 164 -2.24 3.00 -9.67
C THR A 164 -1.63 1.93 -8.76
N ALA A 165 -0.44 2.20 -8.24
CA ALA A 165 0.29 1.27 -7.37
C ALA A 165 -0.22 1.25 -5.92
N GLY A 166 -0.99 2.27 -5.48
CA GLY A 166 -1.47 2.38 -4.10
C GLY A 166 -0.33 2.56 -3.10
N VAL A 167 -0.48 1.93 -1.94
CA VAL A 167 0.48 2.02 -0.82
C VAL A 167 1.60 0.97 -0.91
N ILE A 168 1.42 -0.05 -1.74
CA ILE A 168 2.28 -1.24 -1.81
C ILE A 168 3.76 -0.90 -2.06
N PRO A 169 4.12 0.03 -2.96
CA PRO A 169 5.52 0.41 -3.16
C PRO A 169 6.22 0.92 -1.91
N ALA A 170 5.53 1.71 -1.09
CA ALA A 170 6.08 2.24 0.16
C ALA A 170 6.30 1.14 1.20
N ILE A 171 5.41 0.15 1.26
CA ILE A 171 5.55 -1.02 2.14
C ILE A 171 6.74 -1.87 1.71
N PHE A 172 6.91 -2.15 0.41
CA PHE A 172 8.06 -2.90 -0.08
C PHE A 172 9.37 -2.18 0.16
N ALA A 173 9.43 -0.87 -0.10
CA ALA A 173 10.61 -0.07 0.13
C ALA A 173 11.03 -0.10 1.61
N SER A 174 10.10 0.10 2.53
CA SER A 174 10.39 0.04 3.97
C SER A 174 10.84 -1.35 4.42
N SER A 175 10.22 -2.40 3.91
CA SER A 175 10.55 -3.79 4.25
C SER A 175 11.95 -4.19 3.77
N ILE A 176 12.33 -3.79 2.55
CA ILE A 176 13.66 -4.08 2.00
C ILE A 176 14.75 -3.31 2.73
N LEU A 177 14.49 -2.06 3.13
CA LEU A 177 15.46 -1.28 3.90
C LEU A 177 15.69 -1.82 5.31
N LEU A 178 14.73 -2.56 5.87
CA LEU A 178 14.93 -3.25 7.15
C LEU A 178 15.88 -4.43 7.05
N LEU A 179 16.05 -5.06 5.88
CA LEU A 179 16.92 -6.23 5.71
C LEU A 179 18.40 -5.93 6.02
N PRO A 180 19.06 -4.88 5.46
CA PRO A 180 20.44 -4.54 5.79
C PRO A 180 20.65 -4.25 7.28
N ILE A 181 19.69 -3.55 7.90
CA ILE A 181 19.73 -3.24 9.34
C ILE A 181 19.66 -4.52 10.17
N THR A 182 18.79 -5.45 9.77
CA THR A 182 18.66 -6.75 10.42
C THR A 182 19.95 -7.57 10.27
N ILE A 183 20.54 -7.61 9.08
CA ILE A 183 21.80 -8.31 8.82
C ILE A 183 22.95 -7.70 9.63
N ALA A 184 23.01 -6.38 9.77
CA ALA A 184 24.01 -5.73 10.59
C ALA A 184 23.90 -6.12 12.06
N ASN A 185 22.68 -6.32 12.57
CA ASN A 185 22.45 -6.81 13.94
C ASN A 185 22.95 -8.24 14.16
N PHE A 186 23.03 -9.08 13.12
CA PHE A 186 23.62 -10.43 13.23
C PHE A 186 25.13 -10.39 13.50
N ASN A 187 25.84 -9.36 13.05
CA ASN A 187 27.29 -9.27 13.06
C ASN A 187 27.88 -8.40 14.17
N LEU A 188 27.07 -8.00 15.17
CA LEU A 188 27.54 -7.20 16.32
C LEU A 188 28.66 -7.91 17.14
N SER A 189 28.88 -9.23 16.93
CA SER A 189 29.93 -10.01 17.57
C SER A 189 31.22 -10.15 16.75
N ALA A 190 31.23 -9.69 15.50
CA ALA A 190 32.39 -9.80 14.60
C ALA A 190 33.01 -8.42 14.40
N GLU A 191 34.32 -8.29 14.56
CA GLU A 191 35.14 -7.09 14.36
C GLU A 191 35.15 -6.54 12.90
N GLN A 192 34.11 -6.78 12.12
CA GLN A 192 34.02 -6.29 10.73
C GLN A 192 33.38 -4.90 10.70
N SER A 193 34.23 -3.88 10.72
CA SER A 193 33.86 -2.46 10.76
C SER A 193 32.99 -1.99 9.59
N TRP A 194 33.07 -2.61 8.41
CA TRP A 194 32.35 -2.14 7.21
C TRP A 194 30.83 -2.33 7.26
N LEU A 195 30.34 -3.39 7.94
CA LEU A 195 28.89 -3.63 8.12
C LEU A 195 28.29 -2.68 9.14
N THR A 196 29.03 -2.38 10.21
CA THR A 196 28.60 -1.39 11.21
C THR A 196 28.57 0.00 10.64
N ASP A 197 29.52 0.35 9.77
CA ASP A 197 29.55 1.62 9.05
C ASP A 197 28.34 1.76 8.10
N ILE A 198 28.05 0.72 7.32
CA ILE A 198 26.85 0.69 6.45
C ILE A 198 25.57 0.83 7.28
N ALA A 199 25.46 0.13 8.40
CA ALA A 199 24.30 0.24 9.29
C ALA A 199 24.16 1.64 9.91
N ALA A 200 25.27 2.30 10.23
CA ALA A 200 25.27 3.67 10.73
C ALA A 200 24.80 4.67 9.65
N TYR A 201 25.26 4.51 8.40
CA TYR A 201 24.79 5.35 7.28
C TYR A 201 23.33 5.06 6.87
N LEU A 202 22.84 3.84 7.06
CA LEU A 202 21.47 3.43 6.80
C LEU A 202 20.54 3.64 8.02
N GLY A 203 21.05 4.24 9.10
CA GLY A 203 20.24 4.58 10.26
C GLY A 203 19.09 5.54 9.90
N ARG A 204 17.94 5.38 10.56
CA ARG A 204 16.81 6.29 10.36
C ARG A 204 17.22 7.73 10.66
N GLY A 205 16.78 8.66 9.82
CA GLY A 205 17.12 10.08 9.93
C GLY A 205 18.40 10.50 9.20
N GLN A 206 19.18 9.56 8.65
CA GLN A 206 20.34 9.89 7.83
C GLN A 206 19.93 10.28 6.40
N PRO A 207 20.59 11.27 5.76
CA PRO A 207 20.28 11.67 4.40
C PRO A 207 20.40 10.53 3.37
N ALA A 208 21.39 9.64 3.57
CA ALA A 208 21.59 8.47 2.72
C ALA A 208 20.39 7.51 2.79
N TYR A 209 19.85 7.27 3.98
CA TYR A 209 18.64 6.49 4.18
C TYR A 209 17.45 7.10 3.43
N MET A 210 17.23 8.41 3.56
CA MET A 210 16.12 9.13 2.92
C MET A 210 16.19 9.05 1.39
N LEU A 211 17.39 9.23 0.81
CA LEU A 211 17.60 9.12 -0.64
C LEU A 211 17.35 7.69 -1.13
N LEU A 212 17.85 6.70 -0.42
CA LEU A 212 17.69 5.30 -0.79
C LEU A 212 16.23 4.88 -0.64
N TYR A 213 15.54 5.37 0.39
CA TYR A 213 14.12 5.13 0.60
C TYR A 213 13.26 5.76 -0.51
N ALA A 214 13.53 7.02 -0.89
CA ALA A 214 12.86 7.68 -2.01
C ALA A 214 13.05 6.92 -3.32
N SER A 215 14.31 6.55 -3.63
CA SER A 215 14.62 5.83 -4.86
C SER A 215 13.96 4.44 -4.91
N ALA A 216 13.93 3.73 -3.77
CA ALA A 216 13.24 2.46 -3.64
C ALA A 216 11.72 2.61 -3.86
N ILE A 217 11.07 3.63 -3.26
CA ILE A 217 9.64 3.89 -3.47
C ILE A 217 9.36 4.12 -4.96
N ILE A 218 10.16 4.97 -5.62
CA ILE A 218 9.98 5.27 -7.04
C ILE A 218 10.16 4.00 -7.88
N PHE A 219 11.23 3.24 -7.64
CA PHE A 219 11.48 1.98 -8.33
C PHE A 219 10.31 0.99 -8.18
N PHE A 220 9.84 0.77 -6.95
CA PHE A 220 8.72 -0.15 -6.72
C PHE A 220 7.40 0.37 -7.24
N ALA A 221 7.19 1.68 -7.32
CA ALA A 221 6.00 2.25 -7.93
C ALA A 221 5.91 1.91 -9.42
N PHE A 222 7.00 2.07 -10.17
CA PHE A 222 7.05 1.68 -11.57
C PHE A 222 6.95 0.16 -11.75
N PHE A 223 7.71 -0.58 -10.97
CA PHE A 223 7.71 -2.05 -11.01
C PHE A 223 6.31 -2.63 -10.76
N TYR A 224 5.64 -2.16 -9.70
CA TYR A 224 4.31 -2.65 -9.34
C TYR A 224 3.26 -2.23 -10.36
N THR A 225 3.30 -1.00 -10.84
CA THR A 225 2.36 -0.52 -11.86
C THR A 225 2.45 -1.36 -13.14
N SER A 226 3.66 -1.72 -13.58
CA SER A 226 3.84 -2.56 -14.77
C SER A 226 3.32 -4.00 -14.60
N ILE A 227 3.28 -4.52 -13.37
CA ILE A 227 2.74 -5.85 -13.06
C ILE A 227 1.21 -5.85 -12.98
N VAL A 228 0.64 -4.80 -12.36
CA VAL A 228 -0.80 -4.74 -12.08
C VAL A 228 -1.58 -4.31 -13.30
N PHE A 229 -1.09 -3.36 -14.05
CA PHE A 229 -1.75 -2.81 -15.21
C PHE A 229 -1.09 -3.29 -16.51
N ASN A 230 -1.86 -4.01 -17.34
CA ASN A 230 -1.41 -4.47 -18.64
C ASN A 230 -2.07 -3.62 -19.75
N PRO A 231 -1.32 -2.68 -20.37
CA PRO A 231 -1.85 -1.83 -21.43
C PRO A 231 -2.37 -2.59 -22.65
N THR A 232 -1.69 -3.68 -23.03
CA THR A 232 -2.07 -4.49 -24.19
C THR A 232 -3.40 -5.20 -23.97
N GLU A 233 -3.60 -5.82 -22.82
CA GLU A 233 -4.85 -6.48 -22.45
C GLU A 233 -6.01 -5.48 -22.38
N THR A 234 -5.77 -4.29 -21.85
CA THR A 234 -6.77 -3.22 -21.77
C THR A 234 -7.16 -2.73 -23.18
N ALA A 235 -6.18 -2.53 -24.07
CA ALA A 235 -6.42 -2.12 -25.45
C ALA A 235 -7.18 -3.19 -26.26
N ASP A 236 -6.84 -4.47 -26.06
CA ASP A 236 -7.54 -5.59 -26.71
C ASP A 236 -8.97 -5.73 -26.19
N ASN A 237 -9.22 -5.54 -24.92
CA ASN A 237 -10.56 -5.54 -24.35
C ASN A 237 -11.41 -4.38 -24.90
N LEU A 238 -10.85 -3.18 -25.00
CA LEU A 238 -11.51 -2.07 -25.65
C LEU A 238 -11.84 -2.35 -27.11
N LYS A 239 -10.91 -2.93 -27.86
CA LYS A 239 -11.11 -3.34 -29.26
C LYS A 239 -12.22 -4.38 -29.41
N ARG A 240 -12.24 -5.39 -28.54
CA ARG A 240 -13.30 -6.44 -28.54
C ARG A 240 -14.68 -5.88 -28.23
N GLN A 241 -14.75 -4.86 -27.38
CA GLN A 241 -16.00 -4.17 -27.05
C GLN A 241 -16.41 -3.14 -28.11
N GLY A 242 -15.58 -2.91 -29.14
CA GLY A 242 -15.82 -1.92 -30.17
C GLY A 242 -15.54 -0.48 -29.75
N GLY A 243 -14.90 -0.28 -28.56
CA GLY A 243 -14.49 1.04 -28.08
C GLY A 243 -13.18 1.48 -28.73
N PHE A 244 -13.05 2.78 -28.99
CA PHE A 244 -11.82 3.39 -29.50
C PHE A 244 -11.55 4.74 -28.86
N ILE A 245 -10.28 5.13 -28.78
CA ILE A 245 -9.87 6.44 -28.33
C ILE A 245 -9.85 7.36 -29.56
N PRO A 246 -10.51 8.54 -29.51
CA PRO A 246 -10.53 9.45 -30.65
C PRO A 246 -9.12 9.81 -31.11
N GLY A 247 -8.87 9.69 -32.40
CA GLY A 247 -7.58 10.01 -33.03
C GLY A 247 -6.52 8.90 -32.94
N ILE A 248 -6.80 7.74 -32.30
CA ILE A 248 -5.85 6.65 -32.14
C ILE A 248 -6.43 5.36 -32.75
N ARG A 249 -5.62 4.65 -33.53
CA ARG A 249 -6.02 3.38 -34.16
C ARG A 249 -6.21 2.30 -33.09
N PRO A 250 -7.37 1.59 -33.08
CA PRO A 250 -7.62 0.52 -32.12
C PRO A 250 -6.60 -0.61 -32.22
N GLY A 251 -6.16 -1.15 -31.07
CA GLY A 251 -5.20 -2.23 -30.96
C GLY A 251 -3.85 -1.75 -30.42
N GLU A 252 -2.75 -2.11 -31.07
CA GLU A 252 -1.38 -1.86 -30.62
C GLU A 252 -1.08 -0.36 -30.35
N LYS A 253 -1.53 0.52 -31.24
CA LYS A 253 -1.37 1.99 -31.04
C LYS A 253 -2.13 2.52 -29.83
N THR A 254 -3.26 1.92 -29.49
CA THR A 254 -4.00 2.24 -28.27
C THR A 254 -3.23 1.77 -27.04
N ALA A 255 -2.60 0.59 -27.10
CA ALA A 255 -1.77 0.09 -26.01
C ALA A 255 -0.54 1.00 -25.75
N GLU A 256 0.17 1.39 -26.81
CA GLU A 256 1.30 2.34 -26.73
C GLU A 256 0.88 3.68 -26.09
N TYR A 257 -0.27 4.20 -26.49
CA TYR A 257 -0.76 5.46 -25.94
C TYR A 257 -1.15 5.34 -24.46
N ILE A 258 -1.81 4.24 -24.07
CA ILE A 258 -2.16 4.00 -22.68
C ILE A 258 -0.88 3.84 -21.83
N ASP A 259 0.12 3.12 -22.33
CA ASP A 259 1.40 2.95 -21.66
C ASP A 259 2.16 4.27 -21.49
N PHE A 260 2.17 5.10 -22.53
CA PHE A 260 2.76 6.44 -22.47
C PHE A 260 2.09 7.33 -21.41
N VAL A 261 0.76 7.32 -21.35
CA VAL A 261 0.01 8.08 -20.35
C VAL A 261 0.26 7.50 -18.95
N LEU A 262 0.24 6.18 -18.81
CA LEU A 262 0.44 5.48 -17.55
C LEU A 262 1.82 5.78 -16.95
N SER A 263 2.89 5.73 -17.75
CA SER A 263 4.26 6.04 -17.31
C SER A 263 4.37 7.44 -16.74
N ARG A 264 3.77 8.44 -17.39
CA ARG A 264 3.77 9.83 -16.91
C ARG A 264 2.97 10.02 -15.63
N ILE A 265 1.81 9.38 -15.55
CA ILE A 265 0.98 9.40 -14.33
C ILE A 265 1.72 8.72 -13.18
N THR A 266 2.35 7.58 -13.45
CA THR A 266 3.14 6.85 -12.44
C THR A 266 4.31 7.68 -11.92
N THR A 267 4.96 8.49 -12.76
CA THR A 267 6.03 9.40 -12.32
C THR A 267 5.50 10.40 -11.27
N ILE A 268 4.34 11.01 -11.53
CA ILE A 268 3.70 11.94 -10.60
C ILE A 268 3.29 11.23 -9.31
N GLY A 269 2.67 10.04 -9.43
CA GLY A 269 2.26 9.21 -8.32
C GLY A 269 3.44 8.74 -7.44
N ALA A 270 4.55 8.31 -8.06
CA ALA A 270 5.75 7.88 -7.35
C ALA A 270 6.42 9.05 -6.61
N SER A 271 6.51 10.22 -7.24
CA SER A 271 7.06 11.43 -6.61
C SER A 271 6.20 11.87 -5.41
N TYR A 272 4.89 11.82 -5.55
CA TYR A 272 3.94 12.07 -4.47
C TYR A 272 4.15 11.10 -3.30
N LEU A 273 4.23 9.78 -3.57
CA LEU A 273 4.47 8.76 -2.55
C LEU A 273 5.79 9.00 -1.82
N ALA A 274 6.87 9.25 -2.56
CA ALA A 274 8.18 9.54 -1.99
C ALA A 274 8.12 10.77 -1.09
N PHE A 275 7.49 11.85 -1.53
CA PHE A 275 7.35 13.08 -0.76
C PHE A 275 6.59 12.85 0.55
N VAL A 276 5.43 12.18 0.50
CA VAL A 276 4.61 11.92 1.70
C VAL A 276 5.33 10.99 2.68
N CYS A 277 6.10 10.01 2.19
CA CYS A 277 6.84 9.10 3.06
C CYS A 277 8.07 9.72 3.72
N ILE A 278 8.76 10.64 3.02
CA ILE A 278 9.99 11.27 3.52
C ILE A 278 9.66 12.43 4.49
N LEU A 279 8.55 13.13 4.27
CA LEU A 279 8.20 14.31 5.07
C LEU A 279 8.21 14.05 6.59
N PRO A 280 7.58 13.00 7.14
CA PRO A 280 7.67 12.68 8.55
C PRO A 280 9.07 12.26 9.01
N GLU A 281 9.86 11.58 8.17
CA GLU A 281 11.24 11.20 8.50
C GLU A 281 12.12 12.44 8.70
N ILE A 282 11.93 13.49 7.90
CA ILE A 282 12.61 14.80 8.07
C ILE A 282 12.17 15.45 9.38
N LEU A 283 10.88 15.41 9.71
CA LEU A 283 10.37 16.00 10.95
C LEU A 283 10.92 15.30 12.19
N ILE A 284 10.99 13.97 12.17
CA ILE A 284 11.56 13.18 13.27
C ILE A 284 13.05 13.51 13.44
N SER A 285 13.81 13.60 12.35
CA SER A 285 15.26 13.85 12.41
C SER A 285 15.61 15.28 12.87
N GLN A 286 14.81 16.27 12.48
CA GLN A 286 15.07 17.68 12.77
C GLN A 286 14.58 18.12 14.16
N TYR A 287 13.40 17.64 14.56
CA TYR A 287 12.71 18.12 15.76
C TYR A 287 12.69 17.10 16.90
N SER A 288 13.28 15.90 16.72
CA SER A 288 13.27 14.80 17.72
C SER A 288 11.88 14.54 18.32
N ILE A 289 10.84 14.81 17.53
CA ILE A 289 9.47 14.57 17.95
C ILE A 289 9.23 13.05 17.88
N PRO A 290 8.77 12.41 18.96
CA PRO A 290 8.44 10.99 18.93
C PRO A 290 7.14 10.77 18.12
N PHE A 291 7.24 11.01 16.83
CA PHE A 291 6.15 10.82 15.88
C PHE A 291 6.12 9.35 15.47
N TYR A 292 5.37 8.55 16.19
CA TYR A 292 5.17 7.13 15.87
C TYR A 292 4.45 6.90 14.53
N LEU A 293 3.78 7.91 13.99
CA LEU A 293 3.16 7.88 12.68
C LEU A 293 4.18 8.22 11.59
N GLY A 294 4.99 7.24 11.20
CA GLY A 294 5.85 7.36 10.02
C GLY A 294 5.04 7.67 8.76
N GLY A 295 5.68 8.18 7.70
CA GLY A 295 5.01 8.56 6.46
C GLY A 295 4.22 7.44 5.81
N THR A 296 4.72 6.21 5.87
CA THR A 296 4.01 5.01 5.42
C THR A 296 2.75 4.73 6.24
N SER A 297 2.82 4.89 7.56
CA SER A 297 1.68 4.62 8.45
C SER A 297 0.51 5.56 8.17
N LEU A 298 0.78 6.85 8.01
CA LEU A 298 -0.23 7.86 7.68
C LEU A 298 -0.87 7.58 6.32
N LEU A 299 -0.05 7.24 5.33
CA LEU A 299 -0.49 6.91 3.99
C LEU A 299 -1.36 5.65 3.99
N ILE A 300 -0.95 4.59 4.73
CA ILE A 300 -1.73 3.35 4.87
C ILE A 300 -3.09 3.64 5.52
N VAL A 301 -3.13 4.41 6.61
CA VAL A 301 -4.37 4.74 7.30
C VAL A 301 -5.36 5.45 6.37
N VAL A 302 -4.90 6.42 5.60
CA VAL A 302 -5.79 7.17 4.71
C VAL A 302 -6.24 6.32 3.52
N VAL A 303 -5.30 5.65 2.83
CA VAL A 303 -5.61 4.91 1.59
C VAL A 303 -6.46 3.67 1.88
N VAL A 304 -6.08 2.86 2.87
CA VAL A 304 -6.85 1.67 3.24
C VAL A 304 -8.24 2.06 3.79
N GLY A 305 -8.31 3.14 4.58
CA GLY A 305 -9.58 3.69 5.04
C GLY A 305 -10.50 4.09 3.88
N MET A 306 -9.98 4.83 2.90
CA MET A 306 -10.75 5.23 1.71
C MET A 306 -11.20 4.03 0.86
N ASP A 307 -10.30 3.07 0.61
CA ASP A 307 -10.63 1.88 -0.17
C ASP A 307 -11.69 1.03 0.54
N THR A 308 -11.60 0.89 1.85
CA THR A 308 -12.60 0.16 2.66
C THR A 308 -13.96 0.83 2.62
N ILE A 309 -14.01 2.16 2.81
CA ILE A 309 -15.26 2.94 2.72
C ILE A 309 -15.88 2.80 1.32
N GLY A 310 -15.06 2.89 0.26
CA GLY A 310 -15.51 2.74 -1.12
C GLY A 310 -16.11 1.35 -1.39
N GLN A 311 -15.51 0.29 -0.85
CA GLN A 311 -16.03 -1.07 -0.99
C GLN A 311 -17.31 -1.28 -0.18
N VAL A 312 -17.39 -0.76 1.05
CA VAL A 312 -18.61 -0.79 1.85
C VAL A 312 -19.76 -0.07 1.12
N GLN A 313 -19.50 1.11 0.54
CA GLN A 313 -20.50 1.83 -0.23
C GLN A 313 -20.97 1.03 -1.46
N SER A 314 -20.06 0.41 -2.20
CA SER A 314 -20.43 -0.40 -3.37
C SER A 314 -21.29 -1.62 -3.00
N HIS A 315 -21.00 -2.28 -1.88
CA HIS A 315 -21.82 -3.37 -1.35
C HIS A 315 -23.20 -2.89 -0.89
N LEU A 316 -23.28 -1.74 -0.22
CA LEU A 316 -24.55 -1.14 0.19
C LEU A 316 -25.43 -0.78 -1.02
N PHE A 317 -24.86 -0.19 -2.05
CA PHE A 317 -25.58 0.10 -3.28
C PHE A 317 -26.10 -1.18 -3.96
N ALA A 318 -25.28 -2.22 -4.07
CA ALA A 318 -25.73 -3.51 -4.63
C ALA A 318 -26.91 -4.08 -3.85
N TYR A 319 -26.87 -4.03 -2.52
CA TYR A 319 -27.97 -4.52 -1.67
C TYR A 319 -29.25 -3.68 -1.81
N GLN A 320 -29.15 -2.37 -1.91
CA GLN A 320 -30.29 -1.48 -2.14
C GLN A 320 -30.95 -1.74 -3.51
N TYR A 321 -30.15 -1.94 -4.57
CA TYR A 321 -30.64 -2.28 -5.88
C TYR A 321 -31.38 -3.62 -5.89
N GLU A 322 -30.89 -4.63 -5.22
CA GLU A 322 -31.56 -5.93 -5.11
C GLU A 322 -32.91 -5.82 -4.41
N ALA A 323 -32.99 -5.01 -3.35
CA ALA A 323 -34.25 -4.74 -2.64
C ALA A 323 -35.28 -4.02 -3.53
N LEU A 324 -34.84 -3.08 -4.37
CA LEU A 324 -35.70 -2.37 -5.34
C LEU A 324 -36.21 -3.31 -6.45
N ILE A 325 -35.36 -4.19 -6.97
CA ILE A 325 -35.73 -5.17 -8.00
C ILE A 325 -36.77 -6.17 -7.43
N LYS A 326 -36.57 -6.65 -6.20
CA LYS A 326 -37.56 -7.52 -5.53
C LYS A 326 -38.91 -6.81 -5.35
N LYS A 327 -38.93 -5.53 -4.98
CA LYS A 327 -40.17 -4.73 -4.89
C LYS A 327 -40.83 -4.52 -6.24
N SER A 328 -40.09 -4.29 -7.31
CA SER A 328 -40.63 -4.09 -8.65
C SER A 328 -41.26 -5.38 -9.23
N LYS A 329 -40.65 -6.56 -9.02
CA LYS A 329 -41.18 -7.86 -9.42
C LYS A 329 -42.49 -8.20 -8.70
N LEU A 330 -42.65 -7.82 -7.42
CA LEU A 330 -43.88 -8.01 -6.68
C LEU A 330 -45.03 -7.10 -7.18
N ARG A 331 -44.74 -5.95 -7.79
CA ARG A 331 -45.71 -5.05 -8.40
C ARG A 331 -46.14 -5.49 -9.81
N GLY A 332 -45.25 -6.13 -10.56
CA GLY A 332 -45.54 -6.62 -11.92
C GLY A 332 -46.45 -7.87 -11.96
N ASN A 333 -46.56 -8.63 -10.87
CA ASN A 333 -47.38 -9.84 -10.79
C ASN A 333 -48.82 -9.58 -10.31
N ARG A 334 -49.20 -8.30 -10.17
CA ARG A 334 -50.56 -7.87 -9.76
C ARG A 334 -51.34 -7.17 -10.89
N ARG A 335 -50.99 -7.37 -12.13
CA ARG A 335 -51.81 -6.99 -13.31
C ARG A 335 -52.13 -8.20 -14.16
#